data_14b102811da031d2561575fbad8ff199
#
_entry.id   14b102811da031d2561575fbad8ff199
#
_cell.length_a   1.000
_cell.length_b   1.000
_cell.length_c   1.000
_cell.angle_alpha   90.00
_cell.angle_beta   90.00
_cell.angle_gamma   90.00
#
_symmetry.space_group_name_H-M   'P 1'
#
loop_
_entity.id
_entity.type
_entity.pdbx_description
1 polymer ?
#
loop_
_entity_poly.entity_id
_entity_poly.type
_entity_poly.pdbx_seq_one_letter_code
_entity_poly.pdbx_strand_id
1 'polypeptide(L)'
;MNVNEFVTLVRGSFPELTPGQESMFRAMEPLYNDWNSRINVISRKDIDSLYIRHVLHSLAIAQYLKTMRPEIFETWRTPGAGINVLDLGTGGGFPGIPLAVLFPEVNFLLCDSVGKKTIVAKAVAESLGLQNVTVVNARAESLSQKFDYVVSRAVTALDNFYPWVAGKYTGDIFYLKGGDFAEELCHMMQIAGIQPGA
;
A
#
# COMPACT_ATOMS: atom_id res chain seq x y z
N MET A 1 -7.44 6.26 -18.09
CA MET A 1 -7.15 7.48 -17.29
C MET A 1 -5.71 7.86 -17.55
N ASN A 2 -5.50 9.03 -18.09
CA ASN A 2 -4.15 9.57 -18.24
C ASN A 2 -3.69 10.25 -16.93
N VAL A 3 -2.41 10.63 -16.88
CA VAL A 3 -1.81 11.22 -15.67
C VAL A 3 -2.47 12.55 -15.26
N ASN A 4 -2.92 13.36 -16.21
CA ASN A 4 -3.56 14.64 -15.90
C ASN A 4 -4.94 14.45 -15.27
N GLU A 5 -5.73 13.51 -15.81
CA GLU A 5 -7.02 13.11 -15.23
C GLU A 5 -6.85 12.56 -13.82
N PHE A 6 -5.82 11.71 -13.63
CA PHE A 6 -5.48 11.15 -12.33
C PHE A 6 -5.12 12.24 -11.31
N VAL A 7 -4.20 13.13 -11.66
CA VAL A 7 -3.76 14.22 -10.76
C VAL A 7 -4.92 15.16 -10.41
N THR A 8 -5.78 15.47 -11.38
CA THR A 8 -6.98 16.29 -11.13
C THR A 8 -7.91 15.61 -10.11
N LEU A 9 -8.14 14.31 -10.24
CA LEU A 9 -8.97 13.54 -9.33
C LEU A 9 -8.36 13.49 -7.92
N VAL A 10 -7.06 13.19 -7.82
CA VAL A 10 -6.37 13.10 -6.53
C VAL A 10 -6.35 14.46 -5.83
N ARG A 11 -6.12 15.55 -6.56
CA ARG A 11 -6.18 16.91 -6.02
C ARG A 11 -7.59 17.28 -5.54
N GLY A 12 -8.63 16.83 -6.23
CA GLY A 12 -10.02 17.00 -5.79
C GLY A 12 -10.30 16.27 -4.47
N SER A 13 -9.71 15.09 -4.28
CA SER A 13 -9.87 14.28 -3.06
C SER A 13 -8.95 14.74 -1.92
N PHE A 14 -7.75 15.20 -2.24
CA PHE A 14 -6.69 15.64 -1.32
C PHE A 14 -6.18 17.02 -1.75
N PRO A 15 -6.91 18.11 -1.41
CA PRO A 15 -6.58 19.47 -1.87
C PRO A 15 -5.21 19.98 -1.41
N GLU A 16 -4.68 19.40 -0.32
CA GLU A 16 -3.38 19.70 0.25
C GLU A 16 -2.20 19.04 -0.48
N LEU A 17 -2.46 18.30 -1.56
CA LEU A 17 -1.42 17.67 -2.38
C LEU A 17 -0.39 18.70 -2.85
N THR A 18 0.86 18.52 -2.45
CA THR A 18 1.96 19.43 -2.80
C THR A 18 2.41 19.23 -4.24
N PRO A 19 3.03 20.26 -4.87
CA PRO A 19 3.63 20.11 -6.20
C PRO A 19 4.69 19.00 -6.28
N GLY A 20 5.43 18.76 -5.20
CA GLY A 20 6.40 17.67 -5.11
C GLY A 20 5.73 16.29 -5.19
N GLN A 21 4.68 16.07 -4.42
CA GLN A 21 3.88 14.83 -4.46
C GLN A 21 3.24 14.62 -5.84
N GLU A 22 2.71 15.68 -6.46
CA GLU A 22 2.19 15.62 -7.82
C GLU A 22 3.27 15.19 -8.82
N SER A 23 4.46 15.74 -8.73
CA SER A 23 5.59 15.36 -9.58
C SER A 23 5.97 13.89 -9.39
N MET A 24 5.97 13.39 -8.16
CA MET A 24 6.21 11.97 -7.86
C MET A 24 5.14 11.07 -8.50
N PHE A 25 3.86 11.41 -8.37
CA PHE A 25 2.80 10.65 -9.02
C PHE A 25 2.94 10.64 -10.55
N ARG A 26 3.30 11.77 -11.17
CA ARG A 26 3.54 11.86 -12.62
C ARG A 26 4.73 11.00 -13.07
N ALA A 27 5.74 10.86 -12.24
CA ALA A 27 6.93 10.07 -12.54
C ALA A 27 6.68 8.54 -12.45
N MET A 28 5.61 8.09 -11.80
CA MET A 28 5.37 6.65 -11.63
C MET A 28 5.20 5.90 -12.95
N GLU A 29 4.44 6.44 -13.89
CA GLU A 29 4.15 5.74 -15.16
C GLU A 29 5.42 5.44 -15.98
N PRO A 30 6.30 6.40 -16.29
CA PRO A 30 7.53 6.09 -17.00
C PRO A 30 8.46 5.16 -16.22
N LEU A 31 8.53 5.28 -14.89
CA LEU A 31 9.34 4.40 -14.06
C LEU A 31 8.83 2.95 -14.10
N TYR A 32 7.54 2.74 -13.88
CA TYR A 32 6.97 1.39 -13.93
C TYR A 32 6.99 0.79 -15.33
N ASN A 33 6.82 1.58 -16.39
CA ASN A 33 6.96 1.12 -17.77
C ASN A 33 8.37 0.61 -18.06
N ASP A 34 9.40 1.38 -17.67
CA ASP A 34 10.80 0.99 -17.84
C ASP A 34 11.11 -0.31 -17.06
N TRP A 35 10.76 -0.38 -15.78
CA TRP A 35 11.00 -1.56 -14.97
C TRP A 35 10.20 -2.77 -15.42
N ASN A 36 8.95 -2.60 -15.80
CA ASN A 36 8.09 -3.70 -16.23
C ASN A 36 8.54 -4.33 -17.56
N SER A 37 9.28 -3.57 -18.37
CA SER A 37 9.93 -4.11 -19.57
C SER A 37 11.01 -5.17 -19.26
N ARG A 38 11.61 -5.09 -18.07
CA ARG A 38 12.70 -5.95 -17.61
C ARG A 38 12.23 -7.01 -16.60
N ILE A 39 11.37 -6.60 -15.67
CA ILE A 39 10.82 -7.43 -14.59
C ILE A 39 9.33 -7.22 -14.54
N ASN A 40 8.56 -8.26 -14.89
CA ASN A 40 7.10 -8.19 -14.93
C ASN A 40 6.53 -8.17 -13.50
N VAL A 41 6.26 -6.98 -12.96
CA VAL A 41 5.62 -6.76 -11.65
C VAL A 41 4.16 -6.36 -11.79
N ILE A 42 3.77 -5.86 -12.96
CA ILE A 42 2.41 -5.50 -13.35
C ILE A 42 2.07 -6.29 -14.61
N SER A 43 0.89 -6.88 -14.69
CA SER A 43 0.49 -7.63 -15.88
C SER A 43 0.56 -6.73 -17.12
N ARG A 44 0.89 -7.31 -18.27
CA ARG A 44 0.95 -6.56 -19.54
C ARG A 44 -0.38 -5.88 -19.92
N LYS A 45 -1.50 -6.41 -19.42
CA LYS A 45 -2.84 -5.84 -19.64
C LYS A 45 -3.15 -4.68 -18.70
N ASP A 46 -2.45 -4.58 -17.57
CA ASP A 46 -2.74 -3.62 -16.52
C ASP A 46 -1.78 -2.43 -16.53
N ILE A 47 -0.60 -2.56 -17.18
CA ILE A 47 0.39 -1.48 -17.22
C ILE A 47 -0.15 -0.21 -17.88
N ASP A 48 -0.93 -0.34 -18.96
CA ASP A 48 -1.60 0.79 -19.63
C ASP A 48 -2.73 1.41 -18.77
N SER A 49 -3.07 0.77 -17.66
CA SER A 49 -4.07 1.20 -16.70
C SER A 49 -3.47 1.44 -15.30
N LEU A 50 -2.16 1.74 -15.24
CA LEU A 50 -1.41 1.91 -14.00
C LEU A 50 -2.13 2.81 -12.99
N TYR A 51 -2.56 3.99 -13.43
CA TYR A 51 -3.18 4.96 -12.52
C TYR A 51 -4.51 4.48 -11.96
N ILE A 52 -5.36 3.84 -12.74
CA ILE A 52 -6.66 3.33 -12.23
C ILE A 52 -6.45 2.08 -11.37
N ARG A 53 -5.75 1.08 -11.95
CA ARG A 53 -5.75 -0.27 -11.37
C ARG A 53 -4.74 -0.45 -10.24
N HIS A 54 -3.74 0.44 -10.17
CA HIS A 54 -2.69 0.32 -9.16
C HIS A 54 -2.59 1.55 -8.27
N VAL A 55 -2.37 2.74 -8.81
CA VAL A 55 -2.12 3.94 -8.00
C VAL A 55 -3.42 4.38 -7.30
N LEU A 56 -4.49 4.63 -8.05
CA LEU A 56 -5.78 5.05 -7.47
C LEU A 56 -6.38 4.00 -6.55
N HIS A 57 -6.28 2.72 -6.95
CA HIS A 57 -6.72 1.62 -6.09
C HIS A 57 -5.96 1.59 -4.75
N SER A 58 -4.66 1.88 -4.76
CA SER A 58 -3.88 2.01 -3.51
C SER A 58 -4.35 3.19 -2.66
N LEU A 59 -4.64 4.33 -3.29
CA LEU A 59 -5.15 5.52 -2.61
C LEU A 59 -6.59 5.39 -2.07
N ALA A 60 -7.30 4.32 -2.42
CA ALA A 60 -8.59 4.00 -1.80
C ALA A 60 -8.48 3.82 -0.28
N ILE A 61 -7.34 3.32 0.22
CA ILE A 61 -7.06 3.27 1.67
C ILE A 61 -7.06 4.70 2.24
N ALA A 62 -6.35 5.63 1.62
CA ALA A 62 -6.30 7.02 2.08
C ALA A 62 -7.68 7.69 2.05
N GLN A 63 -8.47 7.42 1.01
CA GLN A 63 -9.84 7.93 0.91
C GLN A 63 -10.74 7.35 2.00
N TYR A 64 -10.61 6.05 2.29
CA TYR A 64 -11.32 5.41 3.39
C TYR A 64 -10.92 6.03 4.73
N LEU A 65 -9.62 6.21 5.00
CA LEU A 65 -9.15 6.85 6.21
C LEU A 65 -9.74 8.26 6.35
N LYS A 66 -9.69 9.06 5.30
CA LYS A 66 -10.22 10.42 5.31
C LYS A 66 -11.71 10.49 5.64
N THR A 67 -12.50 9.55 5.12
CA THR A 67 -13.98 9.59 5.24
C THR A 67 -14.52 8.82 6.43
N MET A 68 -13.91 7.69 6.78
CA MET A 68 -14.43 6.75 7.77
C MET A 68 -13.59 6.69 9.06
N ARG A 69 -12.32 7.07 8.99
CA ARG A 69 -11.37 7.04 10.10
C ARG A 69 -10.51 8.31 10.15
N PRO A 70 -11.17 9.50 10.25
CA PRO A 70 -10.47 10.78 10.16
C PRO A 70 -9.38 10.94 11.24
N GLU A 71 -9.54 10.33 12.40
CA GLU A 71 -8.54 10.33 13.47
C GLU A 71 -7.22 9.66 13.05
N ILE A 72 -7.30 8.56 12.28
CA ILE A 72 -6.11 7.89 11.73
C ILE A 72 -5.54 8.72 10.59
N PHE A 73 -6.40 9.24 9.72
CA PHE A 73 -5.97 10.08 8.60
C PHE A 73 -5.14 11.29 9.06
N GLU A 74 -5.61 12.00 10.08
CA GLU A 74 -4.90 13.16 10.64
C GLU A 74 -3.61 12.73 11.37
N THR A 75 -3.63 11.58 12.08
CA THR A 75 -2.42 11.04 12.70
C THR A 75 -1.35 10.72 11.67
N TRP A 76 -1.71 10.13 10.52
CA TRP A 76 -0.77 9.81 9.45
C TRP A 76 -0.18 11.05 8.77
N ARG A 77 -0.80 12.22 8.94
CA ARG A 77 -0.33 13.51 8.41
C ARG A 77 0.42 14.35 9.45
N THR A 78 0.39 13.94 10.70
CA THR A 78 1.00 14.69 11.79
C THR A 78 2.52 14.52 11.80
N PRO A 79 3.31 15.59 11.61
CA PRO A 79 4.76 15.52 11.70
C PRO A 79 5.24 14.96 13.03
N GLY A 80 6.17 14.00 12.97
CA GLY A 80 6.76 13.41 14.16
C GLY A 80 5.86 12.41 14.92
N ALA A 81 4.70 12.03 14.38
CA ALA A 81 3.82 11.01 14.99
C ALA A 81 4.49 9.62 15.09
N GLY A 82 5.52 9.37 14.29
CA GLY A 82 6.33 8.14 14.36
C GLY A 82 5.58 6.88 13.89
N ILE A 83 4.55 7.03 13.09
CA ILE A 83 3.72 5.91 12.61
C ILE A 83 4.52 5.00 11.69
N ASN A 84 4.45 3.70 11.95
CA ASN A 84 5.09 2.66 11.15
C ASN A 84 4.05 1.73 10.54
N VAL A 85 4.07 1.60 9.22
CA VAL A 85 3.12 0.80 8.44
C VAL A 85 3.86 -0.31 7.69
N LEU A 86 3.37 -1.53 7.83
CA LEU A 86 3.83 -2.67 7.03
C LEU A 86 2.97 -2.78 5.77
N ASP A 87 3.60 -2.74 4.60
CA ASP A 87 2.99 -3.20 3.35
C ASP A 87 3.44 -4.63 3.07
N LEU A 88 2.58 -5.60 3.38
CA LEU A 88 2.91 -7.02 3.24
C LEU A 88 2.42 -7.57 1.90
N GLY A 89 3.36 -8.18 1.17
CA GLY A 89 3.12 -8.63 -0.19
C GLY A 89 3.07 -7.46 -1.18
N THR A 90 3.94 -6.49 -0.97
CA THR A 90 3.96 -5.22 -1.73
C THR A 90 4.10 -5.39 -3.24
N GLY A 91 4.65 -6.51 -3.70
CA GLY A 91 4.93 -6.72 -5.12
C GLY A 91 5.87 -5.66 -5.66
N GLY A 92 5.43 -4.95 -6.69
CA GLY A 92 6.16 -3.82 -7.26
C GLY A 92 6.03 -2.52 -6.46
N GLY A 93 5.52 -2.54 -5.22
CA GLY A 93 5.39 -1.35 -4.36
C GLY A 93 3.94 -0.87 -4.16
N PHE A 94 2.96 -1.76 -4.32
CA PHE A 94 1.54 -1.42 -4.16
C PHE A 94 0.87 -2.20 -3.01
N PRO A 95 0.20 -1.52 -2.05
CA PRO A 95 -0.20 -0.10 -2.07
C PRO A 95 0.84 0.86 -1.48
N GLY A 96 1.97 0.40 -0.95
CA GLY A 96 2.91 1.17 -0.13
C GLY A 96 3.46 2.43 -0.78
N ILE A 97 3.96 2.37 -2.03
CA ILE A 97 4.57 3.54 -2.70
C ILE A 97 3.57 4.68 -2.91
N PRO A 98 2.36 4.47 -3.47
CA PRO A 98 1.38 5.54 -3.57
C PRO A 98 0.98 6.15 -2.22
N LEU A 99 0.86 5.32 -1.18
CA LEU A 99 0.56 5.79 0.17
C LEU A 99 1.74 6.59 0.76
N ALA A 100 2.99 6.14 0.55
CA ALA A 100 4.17 6.85 1.01
C ALA A 100 4.35 8.22 0.37
N VAL A 101 3.96 8.37 -0.91
CA VAL A 101 3.92 9.68 -1.58
C VAL A 101 2.90 10.59 -0.91
N LEU A 102 1.70 10.08 -0.58
CA LEU A 102 0.63 10.90 0.01
C LEU A 102 0.89 11.21 1.49
N PHE A 103 1.53 10.29 2.24
CA PHE A 103 1.80 10.40 3.67
C PHE A 103 3.31 10.42 3.97
N PRO A 104 4.01 11.51 3.71
CA PRO A 104 5.47 11.59 3.89
C PRO A 104 5.92 11.44 5.35
N GLU A 105 5.02 11.66 6.31
CA GLU A 105 5.30 11.56 7.76
C GLU A 105 5.18 10.11 8.31
N VAL A 106 4.69 9.18 7.49
CA VAL A 106 4.54 7.76 7.85
C VAL A 106 5.70 6.95 7.31
N ASN A 107 6.30 6.10 8.15
CA ASN A 107 7.34 5.17 7.74
C ASN A 107 6.71 3.89 7.18
N PHE A 108 7.02 3.56 5.95
CA PHE A 108 6.54 2.34 5.30
C PHE A 108 7.64 1.30 5.19
N LEU A 109 7.40 0.09 5.72
CA LEU A 109 8.19 -1.09 5.41
C LEU A 109 7.46 -1.90 4.34
N LEU A 110 8.01 -1.96 3.13
CA LEU A 110 7.49 -2.76 2.04
C LEU A 110 8.16 -4.13 2.05
N CYS A 111 7.38 -5.19 2.22
CA CYS A 111 7.87 -6.55 2.35
C CYS A 111 7.27 -7.46 1.28
N ASP A 112 8.10 -8.21 0.59
CA ASP A 112 7.68 -9.28 -0.32
C ASP A 112 8.72 -10.40 -0.31
N SER A 113 8.27 -11.65 -0.42
CA SER A 113 9.15 -12.82 -0.48
C SER A 113 9.79 -13.04 -1.86
N VAL A 114 9.31 -12.36 -2.89
CA VAL A 114 9.79 -12.46 -4.26
C VAL A 114 10.82 -11.37 -4.55
N GLY A 115 12.11 -11.71 -4.47
CA GLY A 115 13.21 -10.75 -4.60
C GLY A 115 13.18 -9.90 -5.87
N LYS A 116 12.74 -10.45 -7.01
CA LYS A 116 12.61 -9.67 -8.26
C LYS A 116 11.64 -8.50 -8.12
N LYS A 117 10.56 -8.68 -7.34
CA LYS A 117 9.57 -7.63 -7.12
C LYS A 117 10.12 -6.55 -6.20
N THR A 118 10.82 -6.93 -5.15
CA THR A 118 11.41 -5.97 -4.20
C THR A 118 12.50 -5.12 -4.84
N ILE A 119 13.24 -5.64 -5.84
CA ILE A 119 14.18 -4.84 -6.63
C ILE A 119 13.46 -3.67 -7.31
N VAL A 120 12.30 -3.94 -7.93
CA VAL A 120 11.51 -2.89 -8.61
C VAL A 120 10.96 -1.89 -7.61
N ALA A 121 10.33 -2.38 -6.52
CA ALA A 121 9.78 -1.50 -5.49
C ALA A 121 10.85 -0.57 -4.89
N LYS A 122 12.04 -1.11 -4.62
CA LYS A 122 13.18 -0.32 -4.11
C LYS A 122 13.63 0.73 -5.12
N ALA A 123 13.86 0.33 -6.37
CA ALA A 123 14.33 1.24 -7.40
C ALA A 123 13.33 2.37 -7.71
N VAL A 124 12.03 2.07 -7.70
CA VAL A 124 10.99 3.09 -7.87
C VAL A 124 10.96 4.03 -6.68
N ALA A 125 11.00 3.53 -5.44
CA ALA A 125 11.04 4.37 -4.25
C ALA A 125 12.25 5.31 -4.24
N GLU A 126 13.43 4.79 -4.56
CA GLU A 126 14.68 5.57 -4.68
C GLU A 126 14.58 6.63 -5.80
N SER A 127 14.06 6.26 -6.97
CA SER A 127 13.91 7.19 -8.10
C SER A 127 12.90 8.31 -7.81
N LEU A 128 11.88 8.04 -7.00
CA LEU A 128 10.93 9.05 -6.53
C LEU A 128 11.48 9.89 -5.36
N GLY A 129 12.64 9.53 -4.80
CA GLY A 129 13.25 10.23 -3.67
C GLY A 129 12.54 10.02 -2.34
N LEU A 130 11.77 8.93 -2.18
CA LEU A 130 11.03 8.64 -0.95
C LEU A 130 11.99 8.28 0.20
N GLN A 131 12.03 9.12 1.23
CA GLN A 131 12.87 8.92 2.41
C GLN A 131 12.16 8.10 3.50
N ASN A 132 10.86 7.93 3.38
CA ASN A 132 9.98 7.25 4.33
C ASN A 132 9.65 5.80 3.92
N VAL A 133 10.39 5.23 2.98
CA VAL A 133 10.21 3.86 2.48
C VAL A 133 11.45 3.02 2.72
N THR A 134 11.26 1.88 3.34
CA THR A 134 12.26 0.80 3.43
C THR A 134 11.70 -0.43 2.73
N VAL A 135 12.48 -1.08 1.88
CA VAL A 135 12.06 -2.29 1.15
C VAL A 135 12.88 -3.49 1.61
N VAL A 136 12.20 -4.58 1.96
CA VAL A 136 12.84 -5.83 2.41
C VAL A 136 12.36 -7.02 1.59
N ASN A 137 13.29 -7.89 1.22
CA ASN A 137 12.98 -9.19 0.67
C ASN A 137 12.97 -10.21 1.80
N ALA A 138 11.77 -10.51 2.30
CA ALA A 138 11.58 -11.39 3.44
C ALA A 138 10.22 -12.06 3.41
N ARG A 139 10.08 -13.15 4.15
CA ARG A 139 8.77 -13.71 4.49
C ARG A 139 8.20 -12.99 5.70
N ALA A 140 6.87 -12.87 5.76
CA ALA A 140 6.17 -12.21 6.86
C ALA A 140 6.56 -12.77 8.24
N GLU A 141 6.74 -14.09 8.33
CA GLU A 141 7.03 -14.80 9.56
C GLU A 141 8.41 -14.41 10.15
N SER A 142 9.34 -13.99 9.28
CA SER A 142 10.68 -13.58 9.72
C SER A 142 10.75 -12.13 10.26
N LEU A 143 9.68 -11.35 10.09
CA LEU A 143 9.61 -10.00 10.64
C LEU A 143 9.34 -10.06 12.15
N SER A 144 10.29 -9.56 12.95
CA SER A 144 10.20 -9.53 14.41
C SER A 144 9.67 -8.21 14.96
N GLN A 145 9.70 -7.13 14.16
CA GLN A 145 9.25 -5.81 14.58
C GLN A 145 7.72 -5.70 14.58
N LYS A 146 7.21 -4.75 15.37
CA LYS A 146 5.80 -4.40 15.40
C LYS A 146 5.55 -3.12 14.60
N PHE A 147 4.34 -3.01 14.09
CA PHE A 147 3.86 -1.88 13.30
C PHE A 147 2.61 -1.29 13.95
N ASP A 148 2.29 -0.05 13.63
CA ASP A 148 1.02 0.54 14.03
C ASP A 148 -0.11 0.01 13.16
N TYR A 149 0.13 -0.11 11.85
CA TYR A 149 -0.87 -0.58 10.88
C TYR A 149 -0.25 -1.53 9.86
N VAL A 150 -1.11 -2.33 9.23
CA VAL A 150 -0.76 -3.17 8.09
C VAL A 150 -1.61 -2.77 6.90
N VAL A 151 -0.97 -2.59 5.74
CA VAL A 151 -1.65 -2.45 4.46
C VAL A 151 -1.29 -3.63 3.57
N SER A 152 -2.20 -4.07 2.72
CA SER A 152 -1.91 -5.13 1.76
C SER A 152 -2.92 -5.11 0.62
N ARG A 153 -2.57 -5.75 -0.50
CA ARG A 153 -3.44 -5.86 -1.66
C ARG A 153 -3.35 -7.24 -2.31
N ALA A 154 -4.48 -7.96 -2.32
CA ALA A 154 -4.70 -9.18 -3.11
C ALA A 154 -3.57 -10.22 -3.05
N VAL A 155 -2.96 -10.42 -1.88
CA VAL A 155 -1.82 -11.34 -1.71
C VAL A 155 -2.29 -12.78 -1.66
N THR A 156 -3.32 -13.05 -0.84
CA THR A 156 -3.88 -14.39 -0.63
C THR A 156 -5.30 -14.29 -0.06
N ALA A 157 -5.91 -15.41 0.32
CA ALA A 157 -7.14 -15.43 1.10
C ALA A 157 -6.91 -14.84 2.51
N LEU A 158 -7.92 -14.22 3.10
CA LEU A 158 -7.81 -13.52 4.40
C LEU A 158 -7.44 -14.46 5.54
N ASP A 159 -7.95 -15.66 5.54
CA ASP A 159 -7.67 -16.72 6.51
C ASP A 159 -6.19 -17.18 6.48
N ASN A 160 -5.57 -17.15 5.30
CA ASN A 160 -4.14 -17.41 5.14
C ASN A 160 -3.28 -16.17 5.46
N PHE A 161 -3.78 -14.98 5.18
CA PHE A 161 -3.06 -13.72 5.41
C PHE A 161 -2.96 -13.37 6.90
N TYR A 162 -4.07 -13.50 7.62
CA TYR A 162 -4.15 -13.04 9.01
C TYR A 162 -3.08 -13.69 9.92
N PRO A 163 -2.80 -15.00 9.87
CA PRO A 163 -1.74 -15.61 10.68
C PRO A 163 -0.35 -15.00 10.45
N TRP A 164 -0.07 -14.45 9.27
CA TRP A 164 1.22 -13.82 8.98
C TRP A 164 1.44 -12.51 9.71
N VAL A 165 0.34 -11.81 10.00
CA VAL A 165 0.39 -10.46 10.63
C VAL A 165 -0.09 -10.46 12.07
N ALA A 166 -0.72 -11.53 12.54
CA ALA A 166 -1.22 -11.65 13.90
C ALA A 166 -0.11 -11.35 14.93
N GLY A 167 -0.40 -10.41 15.84
CA GLY A 167 0.55 -9.96 16.87
C GLY A 167 1.68 -9.06 16.38
N LYS A 168 1.71 -8.69 15.10
CA LYS A 168 2.74 -7.79 14.53
C LYS A 168 2.26 -6.34 14.38
N TYR A 169 1.02 -6.03 14.69
CA TYR A 169 0.46 -4.68 14.62
C TYR A 169 -0.34 -4.35 15.88
N THR A 170 -0.59 -3.07 16.11
CA THR A 170 -1.33 -2.58 17.29
C THR A 170 -2.66 -1.91 16.93
N GLY A 171 -2.79 -1.35 15.73
CA GLY A 171 -4.02 -0.73 15.22
C GLY A 171 -4.78 -1.65 14.27
N ASP A 172 -4.95 -1.22 13.01
CA ASP A 172 -5.81 -1.88 12.03
C ASP A 172 -5.04 -2.50 10.87
N ILE A 173 -5.71 -3.41 10.15
CA ILE A 173 -5.29 -3.94 8.85
C ILE A 173 -6.19 -3.33 7.77
N PHE A 174 -5.60 -2.69 6.76
CA PHE A 174 -6.30 -2.20 5.57
C PHE A 174 -5.95 -3.10 4.40
N TYR A 175 -6.86 -4.02 4.07
CA TYR A 175 -6.65 -5.03 3.02
C TYR A 175 -7.50 -4.75 1.80
N LEU A 176 -6.87 -4.43 0.67
CA LEU A 176 -7.55 -4.23 -0.60
C LEU A 176 -7.77 -5.57 -1.30
N LYS A 177 -9.03 -5.98 -1.40
CA LYS A 177 -9.43 -7.24 -2.02
C LYS A 177 -10.65 -7.02 -2.91
N GLY A 178 -10.67 -7.70 -4.03
CA GLY A 178 -11.84 -7.73 -4.93
C GLY A 178 -12.58 -9.05 -4.86
N GLY A 179 -13.79 -9.09 -5.41
CA GLY A 179 -14.65 -10.26 -5.45
C GLY A 179 -15.43 -10.48 -4.16
N ASP A 180 -16.09 -11.64 -4.06
CA ASP A 180 -16.74 -12.09 -2.84
C ASP A 180 -15.72 -12.76 -1.91
N PHE A 181 -15.61 -12.28 -0.70
CA PHE A 181 -14.68 -12.77 0.32
C PHE A 181 -15.36 -13.08 1.66
N ALA A 182 -16.70 -13.23 1.66
CA ALA A 182 -17.46 -13.44 2.89
C ALA A 182 -17.03 -14.71 3.65
N GLU A 183 -16.80 -15.82 2.94
CA GLU A 183 -16.34 -17.08 3.56
C GLU A 183 -14.94 -16.91 4.17
N GLU A 184 -14.00 -16.29 3.42
CA GLU A 184 -12.64 -16.02 3.91
C GLU A 184 -12.65 -15.13 5.15
N LEU A 185 -13.53 -14.11 5.17
CA LEU A 185 -13.69 -13.21 6.31
C LEU A 185 -14.21 -13.98 7.53
N CYS A 186 -15.22 -14.83 7.37
CA CYS A 186 -15.73 -15.68 8.46
C CYS A 186 -14.65 -16.59 9.04
N HIS A 187 -13.87 -17.27 8.19
CA HIS A 187 -12.76 -18.11 8.65
C HIS A 187 -11.67 -17.30 9.36
N MET A 188 -11.29 -16.15 8.81
CA MET A 188 -10.31 -15.26 9.43
C MET A 188 -10.78 -14.78 10.81
N MET A 189 -12.06 -14.41 10.96
CA MET A 189 -12.64 -14.01 12.26
C MET A 189 -12.58 -15.16 13.28
N GLN A 190 -12.86 -16.40 12.88
CA GLN A 190 -12.71 -17.57 13.74
C GLN A 190 -11.26 -17.75 14.23
N ILE A 191 -10.27 -17.65 13.30
CA ILE A 191 -8.84 -17.73 13.63
C ILE A 191 -8.44 -16.59 14.59
N ALA A 192 -8.99 -15.41 14.40
CA ALA A 192 -8.71 -14.23 15.22
C ALA A 192 -9.44 -14.25 16.58
N GLY A 193 -10.38 -15.19 16.80
CA GLY A 193 -11.23 -15.21 17.98
C GLY A 193 -12.26 -14.08 18.05
N ILE A 194 -12.61 -13.49 16.89
CA ILE A 194 -13.58 -12.39 16.77
C ILE A 194 -14.98 -12.99 16.56
N GLN A 195 -15.95 -12.59 17.39
CA GLN A 195 -17.34 -12.98 17.21
C GLN A 195 -18.02 -12.12 16.13
N PRO A 196 -18.76 -12.72 15.17
CA PRO A 196 -19.58 -11.96 14.24
C PRO A 196 -20.61 -11.11 14.98
N GLY A 197 -20.62 -9.81 14.77
CA GLY A 197 -21.59 -8.89 15.38
C GLY A 197 -21.15 -8.19 16.68
N ALA A 198 -19.84 -8.23 16.99
CA ALA A 198 -19.27 -7.40 18.06
C ALA A 198 -18.96 -5.97 17.57
#